data_01181c748e2ebe52b3a2b4bc880f251a
#
_entry.id   01181c748e2ebe52b3a2b4bc880f251a
#
_cell.length_a   1.000
_cell.length_b   1.000
_cell.length_c   1.000
_cell.angle_alpha   90.00
_cell.angle_beta   90.00
_cell.angle_gamma   90.00
#
_symmetry.space_group_name_H-M   'P 1'
#
loop_
_entity.id
_entity.type
_entity.pdbx_description
1 polymer ?
#
loop_
_entity_poly.entity_id
_entity_poly.type
_entity_poly.pdbx_seq_one_letter_code
_entity_poly.pdbx_strand_id
1 'polypeptide(L)'
;MANFVFGDCVNITCSHLGQTYRFYPKANESFNVDKGGIRGNDDMNQITSNGQMMSQLNRARWAVDGPIAVDQMSDAELSSLNLMAGSPSLGRWQFDMISGAIYVGTGRPVGDIATDSNAGTLTLKVSGGGFLQKI
;
A
#
# COMPACT_ATOMS: atom_id res chain seq x y z
N MET A 1 0.14 16.92 26.12
CA MET A 1 0.86 15.72 25.61
C MET A 1 0.00 14.96 24.64
N ALA A 2 0.51 14.71 23.46
CA ALA A 2 -0.22 13.96 22.46
C ALA A 2 -0.14 12.46 22.73
N ASN A 3 -1.21 11.75 22.42
CA ASN A 3 -1.22 10.29 22.39
C ASN A 3 -0.62 9.79 21.09
N PHE A 4 -0.06 8.59 21.14
CA PHE A 4 0.25 7.85 19.94
C PHE A 4 -0.98 7.01 19.56
N VAL A 5 -1.69 7.42 18.55
CA VAL A 5 -2.93 6.76 18.13
C VAL A 5 -2.67 5.98 16.85
N PHE A 6 -3.02 4.72 16.89
CA PHE A 6 -2.86 3.81 15.75
C PHE A 6 -4.01 2.80 15.75
N GLY A 7 -4.13 2.07 14.67
CA GLY A 7 -5.15 1.05 14.61
C GLY A 7 -5.32 0.48 13.22
N ASP A 8 -6.39 -0.26 13.04
CA ASP A 8 -6.69 -0.98 11.80
C ASP A 8 -6.89 -0.04 10.62
N CYS A 9 -6.60 -0.56 9.44
CA CYS A 9 -7.15 -0.01 8.21
C CYS A 9 -8.60 -0.47 8.11
N VAL A 10 -9.54 0.46 7.98
CA VAL A 10 -10.97 0.11 8.02
C VAL A 10 -11.63 0.16 6.65
N ASN A 11 -11.02 0.83 5.68
CA ASN A 11 -11.62 0.98 4.37
C ASN A 11 -10.54 1.25 3.33
N ILE A 12 -10.69 0.63 2.16
CA ILE A 12 -9.83 0.86 1.02
C ILE A 12 -10.71 1.16 -0.19
N THR A 13 -10.46 2.28 -0.84
CA THR A 13 -11.21 2.70 -2.02
C THR A 13 -10.23 2.95 -3.16
N CYS A 14 -10.57 2.48 -4.35
CA CYS A 14 -9.78 2.73 -5.56
C CYS A 14 -10.69 3.30 -6.64
N SER A 15 -10.26 4.38 -7.25
CA SER A 15 -10.91 4.95 -8.43
C SER A 15 -10.03 4.68 -9.64
N HIS A 16 -10.54 3.90 -10.60
CA HIS A 16 -9.79 3.44 -11.76
C HIS A 16 -10.69 3.50 -13.00
N LEU A 17 -10.26 4.26 -13.99
CA LEU A 17 -10.98 4.44 -15.27
C LEU A 17 -12.46 4.78 -15.08
N GLY A 18 -12.75 5.69 -14.15
CA GLY A 18 -14.12 6.12 -13.86
C GLY A 18 -14.94 5.16 -13.01
N GLN A 19 -14.39 4.01 -12.64
CA GLN A 19 -15.03 3.05 -11.76
C GLN A 19 -14.47 3.17 -10.35
N THR A 20 -15.33 3.02 -9.35
CA THR A 20 -14.93 3.02 -7.95
C THR A 20 -15.01 1.61 -7.40
N TYR A 21 -13.91 1.13 -6.86
CA TYR A 21 -13.83 -0.18 -6.23
C TYR A 21 -13.59 0.01 -4.74
N ARG A 22 -14.22 -0.84 -3.93
CA ARG A 22 -14.09 -0.78 -2.48
C ARG A 22 -13.67 -2.15 -1.97
N PHE A 23 -12.64 -2.14 -1.12
CA PHE A 23 -12.14 -3.35 -0.49
C PHE A 23 -12.24 -3.19 1.03
N TYR A 24 -12.52 -4.29 1.73
CA TYR A 24 -12.73 -4.28 3.17
C TYR A 24 -11.58 -5.02 3.84
N PRO A 25 -10.71 -4.33 4.56
CA PRO A 25 -9.63 -4.99 5.29
C PRO A 25 -10.19 -5.92 6.36
N LYS A 26 -9.45 -6.99 6.65
CA LYS A 26 -9.78 -7.87 7.75
C LYS A 26 -9.41 -7.19 9.06
N ALA A 27 -10.33 -7.20 10.04
CA ALA A 27 -10.12 -6.55 11.32
C ALA A 27 -9.00 -7.24 12.12
N ASN A 28 -8.30 -6.47 12.92
CA ASN A 28 -7.24 -6.92 13.81
C ASN A 28 -6.04 -7.54 13.09
N GLU A 29 -5.85 -7.19 11.84
CA GLU A 29 -4.71 -7.63 11.05
C GLU A 29 -3.81 -6.44 10.70
N SER A 30 -2.53 -6.74 10.50
CA SER A 30 -1.55 -5.69 10.25
C SER A 30 -1.61 -5.18 8.83
N PHE A 31 -1.61 -3.85 8.68
CA PHE A 31 -1.34 -3.19 7.41
C PHE A 31 -0.04 -2.42 7.54
N ASN A 32 0.83 -2.60 6.56
CA ASN A 32 2.10 -1.90 6.51
C ASN A 32 2.00 -0.76 5.51
N VAL A 33 2.35 0.44 5.97
CA VAL A 33 2.27 1.64 5.15
C VAL A 33 3.68 2.21 5.00
N ASP A 34 4.14 2.29 3.77
CA ASP A 34 5.39 2.92 3.40
C ASP A 34 5.08 4.09 2.47
N LYS A 35 5.33 5.30 2.94
CA LYS A 35 4.96 6.49 2.19
C LYS A 35 5.87 6.75 0.98
N GLY A 36 6.97 6.03 0.87
CA GLY A 36 7.92 6.25 -0.21
C GLY A 36 8.75 7.51 0.00
N GLY A 37 9.19 8.10 -1.10
CA GLY A 37 9.99 9.30 -1.08
C GLY A 37 11.47 9.02 -1.22
N ILE A 38 12.29 9.91 -0.69
CA ILE A 38 13.73 9.81 -0.79
C ILE A 38 14.30 9.14 0.45
N ARG A 39 15.22 8.21 0.24
CA ARG A 39 15.87 7.46 1.31
C ARG A 39 17.36 7.49 1.19
N GLY A 40 18.05 7.52 2.34
CA GLY A 40 19.46 7.28 2.39
C GLY A 40 19.77 5.79 2.18
N ASN A 41 20.76 5.50 1.38
CA ASN A 41 21.21 4.15 1.16
C ASN A 41 22.42 3.88 2.05
N ASP A 42 22.30 2.91 2.95
CA ASP A 42 23.38 2.51 3.85
C ASP A 42 23.85 1.07 3.63
N ASP A 43 23.51 0.50 2.47
CA ASP A 43 23.85 -0.88 2.15
C ASP A 43 25.36 -1.11 2.06
N MET A 44 26.12 -0.05 1.83
CA MET A 44 27.57 -0.10 1.73
C MET A 44 28.19 0.87 2.71
N ASN A 45 29.40 0.55 3.12
CA ASN A 45 30.15 1.43 4.02
C ASN A 45 30.65 2.65 3.22
N GLN A 46 29.81 3.67 3.16
CA GLN A 46 30.07 4.86 2.34
C GLN A 46 30.81 5.91 3.15
N ILE A 47 32.15 5.82 3.08
CA ILE A 47 33.02 6.69 3.83
C ILE A 47 34.25 7.00 2.96
N THR A 48 34.69 8.24 3.00
CA THR A 48 35.91 8.64 2.30
C THR A 48 37.15 8.14 3.03
N SER A 49 38.31 8.19 2.37
CA SER A 49 39.52 7.69 2.97
C SER A 49 39.95 8.46 4.22
N ASN A 50 39.48 9.70 4.38
CA ASN A 50 39.74 10.50 5.59
C ASN A 50 38.58 10.46 6.60
N GLY A 51 37.65 9.52 6.45
CA GLY A 51 36.64 9.26 7.44
C GLY A 51 35.36 10.06 7.31
N GLN A 52 35.13 10.78 6.21
CA GLN A 52 33.92 11.54 6.02
C GLN A 52 32.84 10.67 5.40
N MET A 53 31.58 10.88 5.84
CA MET A 53 30.45 10.15 5.33
C MET A 53 30.13 10.53 3.88
N MET A 54 29.91 9.52 3.05
CA MET A 54 29.34 9.69 1.72
C MET A 54 27.87 9.34 1.79
N SER A 55 27.00 10.22 1.30
CA SER A 55 25.55 10.01 1.33
C SER A 55 25.05 9.70 -0.05
N GLN A 56 24.34 8.59 -0.17
CA GLN A 56 23.63 8.23 -1.40
C GLN A 56 22.14 8.27 -1.13
N LEU A 57 21.41 9.04 -1.95
CA LEU A 57 19.97 9.20 -1.80
C LEU A 57 19.27 8.55 -2.97
N ASN A 58 18.29 7.70 -2.67
CA ASN A 58 17.52 6.96 -3.66
C ASN A 58 16.04 7.27 -3.51
N ARG A 59 15.32 7.15 -4.62
CA ARG A 59 13.86 7.27 -4.59
C ARG A 59 13.25 5.91 -4.33
N ALA A 60 12.27 5.87 -3.44
CA ALA A 60 11.50 4.67 -3.15
C ALA A 60 10.04 4.90 -3.48
N ARG A 61 9.41 3.89 -4.06
CA ARG A 61 7.96 3.91 -4.31
C ARG A 61 7.22 3.80 -2.97
N TRP A 62 5.99 4.36 -2.93
CA TRP A 62 5.14 4.09 -1.79
C TRP A 62 4.55 2.68 -1.91
N ALA A 63 4.23 2.07 -0.79
CA ALA A 63 3.64 0.74 -0.76
C ALA A 63 2.75 0.58 0.47
N VAL A 64 1.59 -0.03 0.27
CA VAL A 64 0.69 -0.43 1.35
C VAL A 64 0.34 -1.88 1.13
N ASP A 65 0.48 -2.70 2.17
CA ASP A 65 0.10 -4.10 2.06
C ASP A 65 -0.59 -4.59 3.33
N GLY A 66 -1.49 -5.54 3.14
CA GLY A 66 -2.24 -6.15 4.22
C GLY A 66 -3.37 -7.04 3.71
N PRO A 67 -4.01 -7.80 4.60
CA PRO A 67 -5.07 -8.71 4.20
C PRO A 67 -6.41 -8.01 4.07
N ILE A 68 -7.12 -8.29 2.97
CA ILE A 68 -8.50 -7.85 2.76
C ILE A 68 -9.42 -9.06 2.75
N ALA A 69 -10.68 -8.83 3.14
CA ALA A 69 -11.69 -9.87 3.11
C ALA A 69 -12.09 -10.20 1.68
N VAL A 70 -12.36 -11.47 1.40
CA VAL A 70 -12.71 -11.96 0.08
C VAL A 70 -14.03 -12.70 0.15
N ASP A 71 -14.93 -12.42 -0.79
CA ASP A 71 -16.16 -13.17 -0.99
C ASP A 71 -16.00 -14.02 -2.25
N GLN A 72 -15.82 -15.32 -2.07
CA GLN A 72 -15.65 -16.24 -3.20
C GLN A 72 -16.89 -16.39 -4.06
N MET A 73 -18.07 -16.16 -3.50
CA MET A 73 -19.31 -16.29 -4.27
C MET A 73 -19.44 -15.20 -5.32
N SER A 74 -19.09 -13.97 -4.97
CA SER A 74 -19.12 -12.85 -5.92
C SER A 74 -17.86 -12.76 -6.75
N ASP A 75 -16.73 -13.21 -6.21
CA ASP A 75 -15.38 -13.13 -6.82
C ASP A 75 -15.02 -11.69 -7.24
N ALA A 76 -15.62 -10.70 -6.59
CA ALA A 76 -15.46 -9.31 -7.02
C ALA A 76 -14.06 -8.77 -6.75
N GLU A 77 -13.50 -9.10 -5.59
CA GLU A 77 -12.19 -8.61 -5.18
C GLU A 77 -11.09 -9.14 -6.10
N LEU A 78 -11.10 -10.44 -6.35
CA LEU A 78 -10.10 -11.08 -7.19
C LEU A 78 -10.19 -10.58 -8.64
N SER A 79 -11.42 -10.52 -9.17
CA SER A 79 -11.65 -10.07 -10.55
C SER A 79 -11.24 -8.61 -10.74
N SER A 80 -11.60 -7.74 -9.80
CA SER A 80 -11.27 -6.32 -9.87
C SER A 80 -9.76 -6.08 -9.82
N LEU A 81 -9.08 -6.78 -8.92
CA LEU A 81 -7.63 -6.64 -8.77
C LEU A 81 -6.88 -7.16 -9.99
N ASN A 82 -7.32 -8.28 -10.57
CA ASN A 82 -6.72 -8.80 -11.80
C ASN A 82 -6.91 -7.83 -12.97
N LEU A 83 -8.08 -7.22 -13.07
CA LEU A 83 -8.34 -6.23 -14.11
C LEU A 83 -7.41 -5.02 -13.97
N MET A 84 -7.27 -4.51 -12.75
CA MET A 84 -6.42 -3.34 -12.51
C MET A 84 -4.94 -3.66 -12.68
N ALA A 85 -4.51 -4.85 -12.27
CA ALA A 85 -3.11 -5.26 -12.40
C ALA A 85 -2.68 -5.39 -13.86
N GLY A 86 -3.58 -5.79 -14.74
CA GLY A 86 -3.32 -5.91 -16.16
C GLY A 86 -3.48 -4.62 -16.96
N SER A 87 -3.90 -3.54 -16.34
CA SER A 87 -4.15 -2.27 -17.01
C SER A 87 -2.91 -1.38 -16.97
N PRO A 88 -2.59 -0.68 -18.07
CA PRO A 88 -1.52 0.32 -18.05
C PRO A 88 -1.89 1.58 -17.28
N SER A 89 -3.18 1.82 -17.04
CA SER A 89 -3.65 2.99 -16.30
C SER A 89 -3.55 2.74 -14.80
N LEU A 90 -3.18 3.79 -14.06
CA LEU A 90 -3.08 3.72 -12.60
C LEU A 90 -4.39 4.19 -11.98
N GLY A 91 -4.70 3.66 -10.81
CA GLY A 91 -5.84 4.07 -10.03
C GLY A 91 -5.44 5.01 -8.88
N ARG A 92 -6.39 5.76 -8.38
CA ARG A 92 -6.22 6.56 -7.18
C ARG A 92 -6.70 5.75 -5.99
N TRP A 93 -5.79 5.47 -5.07
CA TRP A 93 -6.07 4.64 -3.90
C TRP A 93 -6.21 5.50 -2.66
N GLN A 94 -7.15 5.15 -1.82
CA GLN A 94 -7.39 5.81 -0.54
C GLN A 94 -7.50 4.76 0.55
N PHE A 95 -6.74 4.95 1.61
CA PHE A 95 -6.70 4.03 2.75
C PHE A 95 -7.13 4.78 3.99
N ASP A 96 -8.27 4.37 4.57
CA ASP A 96 -8.83 4.99 5.76
C ASP A 96 -8.46 4.17 6.98
N MET A 97 -7.81 4.79 7.95
CA MET A 97 -7.44 4.15 9.21
C MET A 97 -8.47 4.47 10.29
N ILE A 98 -8.62 3.56 11.25
CA ILE A 98 -9.57 3.75 12.35
C ILE A 98 -9.21 4.95 13.21
N SER A 99 -7.95 5.34 13.24
CA SER A 99 -7.48 6.53 13.94
C SER A 99 -7.92 7.86 13.31
N GLY A 100 -8.51 7.81 12.11
CA GLY A 100 -8.88 8.99 11.35
C GLY A 100 -7.87 9.40 10.29
N ALA A 101 -6.71 8.77 10.26
CA ALA A 101 -5.72 9.06 9.22
C ALA A 101 -6.19 8.53 7.86
N ILE A 102 -6.00 9.33 6.82
CA ILE A 102 -6.37 8.96 5.45
C ILE A 102 -5.15 9.13 4.57
N TYR A 103 -4.76 8.06 3.89
CA TYR A 103 -3.62 8.06 2.98
C TYR A 103 -4.11 7.93 1.55
N VAL A 104 -3.55 8.72 0.66
CA VAL A 104 -3.96 8.78 -0.74
C VAL A 104 -2.73 8.71 -1.64
N GLY A 105 -2.81 7.90 -2.69
CA GLY A 105 -1.75 7.79 -3.67
C GLY A 105 -2.25 7.22 -4.98
N THR A 106 -1.46 7.41 -6.03
CA THR A 106 -1.74 6.86 -7.35
C THR A 106 -0.82 5.67 -7.59
N GLY A 107 -1.39 4.54 -7.95
CA GLY A 107 -0.62 3.31 -8.14
C GLY A 107 -1.47 2.17 -8.66
N ARG A 108 -0.94 0.97 -8.50
CA ARG A 108 -1.59 -0.25 -8.97
C ARG A 108 -1.36 -1.40 -8.01
N PRO A 109 -2.20 -2.44 -8.04
CA PRO A 109 -1.89 -3.69 -7.34
C PRO A 109 -0.62 -4.32 -7.91
N VAL A 110 0.22 -4.83 -7.03
CA VAL A 110 1.47 -5.49 -7.40
C VAL A 110 1.58 -6.83 -6.68
N GLY A 111 2.47 -7.68 -7.19
CA GLY A 111 2.68 -9.01 -6.62
C GLY A 111 1.59 -10.00 -7.02
N ASP A 112 1.59 -11.14 -6.35
CA ASP A 112 0.63 -12.19 -6.64
C ASP A 112 -0.74 -11.86 -6.07
N ILE A 113 -1.77 -12.14 -6.85
CA ILE A 113 -3.16 -11.95 -6.42
C ILE A 113 -3.73 -13.34 -6.17
N ALA A 114 -3.65 -13.79 -4.94
CA ALA A 114 -4.09 -15.12 -4.55
C ALA A 114 -4.89 -15.07 -3.26
N THR A 115 -5.95 -15.84 -3.20
CA THR A 115 -6.81 -15.93 -2.02
C THR A 115 -6.39 -17.09 -1.14
N ASP A 116 -6.59 -16.91 0.17
CA ASP A 116 -6.42 -17.96 1.17
C ASP A 116 -7.80 -18.45 1.56
N SER A 117 -8.12 -19.68 1.17
CA SER A 117 -9.46 -20.25 1.41
C SER A 117 -9.74 -20.51 2.88
N ASN A 118 -8.70 -20.72 3.68
CA ASN A 118 -8.85 -20.98 5.12
C ASN A 118 -9.09 -19.69 5.90
N ALA A 119 -8.36 -18.65 5.59
CA ALA A 119 -8.48 -17.35 6.25
C ALA A 119 -9.57 -16.46 5.66
N GLY A 120 -10.03 -16.75 4.44
CA GLY A 120 -11.00 -15.90 3.74
C GLY A 120 -10.44 -14.57 3.33
N THR A 121 -9.15 -14.50 3.04
CA THR A 121 -8.45 -13.26 2.76
C THR A 121 -7.59 -13.34 1.50
N LEU A 122 -7.21 -12.16 1.03
CA LEU A 122 -6.22 -11.98 -0.02
C LEU A 122 -5.24 -10.92 0.49
N THR A 123 -3.95 -11.17 0.35
CA THR A 123 -2.96 -10.15 0.69
C THR A 123 -2.90 -9.13 -0.43
N LEU A 124 -3.44 -7.97 -0.16
CA LEU A 124 -3.42 -6.85 -1.11
C LEU A 124 -2.10 -6.11 -0.97
N LYS A 125 -1.42 -5.91 -2.09
CA LYS A 125 -0.24 -5.06 -2.16
C LYS A 125 -0.48 -4.02 -3.23
N VAL A 126 -0.36 -2.75 -2.84
CA VAL A 126 -0.53 -1.62 -3.76
C VAL A 126 0.70 -0.77 -3.68
N SER A 127 1.18 -0.34 -4.84
CA SER A 127 2.40 0.46 -4.91
C SER A 127 2.29 1.47 -6.03
N GLY A 128 2.99 2.59 -5.87
CA GLY A 128 3.00 3.63 -6.89
C GLY A 128 4.21 4.54 -6.73
N GLY A 129 4.42 5.37 -7.75
CA GLY A 129 5.48 6.35 -7.74
C GLY A 129 5.14 7.55 -6.87
N GLY A 130 6.17 8.35 -6.59
CA GLY A 130 5.99 9.54 -5.79
C GLY A 130 5.87 9.25 -4.31
N PHE A 131 5.00 9.97 -3.66
CA PHE A 131 4.88 9.97 -2.21
C PHE A 131 3.42 9.79 -1.82
N LEU A 132 3.16 8.87 -0.91
CA LEU A 132 1.80 8.66 -0.38
C LEU A 132 1.47 9.83 0.54
N GLN A 133 0.37 10.51 0.25
CA GLN A 133 0.00 11.71 0.99
C GLN A 133 -1.02 11.38 2.07
N LYS A 134 -0.84 12.00 3.21
CA LYS A 134 -1.81 11.95 4.31
C LYS A 134 -2.69 13.20 4.23
N ILE A 135 -3.99 12.97 4.20
CA ILE A 135 -4.98 14.05 4.23
C ILE A 135 -5.31 14.42 5.67
#